data_d1392c8b3890eb24c0e6aa96f049cbf7
#
_entry.id   d1392c8b3890eb24c0e6aa96f049cbf7
#
_cell.length_a   1.000
_cell.length_b   1.000
_cell.length_c   1.000
_cell.angle_alpha   90.00
_cell.angle_beta   90.00
_cell.angle_gamma   90.00
#
_symmetry.space_group_name_H-M   'P 1'
#
loop_
_entity.id
_entity.type
_entity.pdbx_description
1 polymer ?
#
loop_
_entity_poly.entity_id
_entity_poly.type
_entity_poly.pdbx_seq_one_letter_code
_entity_poly.pdbx_strand_id
1 'polypeptide(L)'
;MEKKLSVSYKKSDLDQFDKIITNKQTDQKVKEYSIKEAIEDSKKEYSHLTNSQVSTDMRLYMFQTGTLKTKMKYIKMNQSNEDFEIPVPWFLIRHPKGDVVIDGGNAKEVSEDKHAHWGSVVAAYDPIMGKTENCIDQLNSIGVNPAGIRYVLHSHLHLDHSGGVGRFPNATHLVQQKEYDYAFNPDWFSKPAYIRKDFDKP
;
A
#
# COMPACT_ATOMS: atom_id res chain seq x y z
N MET A 1 13.42 20.55 -14.66
CA MET A 1 13.71 19.17 -15.04
C MET A 1 12.69 18.28 -14.38
N GLU A 2 11.65 17.90 -15.11
CA GLU A 2 10.63 16.98 -14.63
C GLU A 2 11.22 15.58 -14.49
N LYS A 3 11.43 15.12 -13.27
CA LYS A 3 11.65 13.70 -13.00
C LYS A 3 10.29 13.02 -13.03
N LYS A 4 9.87 12.53 -14.19
CA LYS A 4 8.79 11.56 -14.29
C LYS A 4 9.13 10.37 -13.39
N LEU A 5 8.17 9.91 -12.59
CA LEU A 5 8.21 8.59 -11.96
C LEU A 5 8.43 7.57 -13.09
N SER A 6 9.67 7.20 -13.34
CA SER A 6 9.99 6.14 -14.29
C SER A 6 10.00 4.84 -13.51
N VAL A 7 8.95 4.07 -13.68
CA VAL A 7 8.95 2.67 -13.27
C VAL A 7 9.88 1.95 -14.22
N SER A 8 11.15 1.79 -13.84
CA SER A 8 12.09 0.98 -14.62
C SER A 8 12.11 -0.44 -14.06
N TYR A 9 11.45 -1.34 -14.76
CA TYR A 9 11.64 -2.78 -14.57
C TYR A 9 12.87 -3.23 -15.35
N LYS A 10 13.70 -4.09 -14.77
CA LYS A 10 14.64 -4.87 -15.59
C LYS A 10 13.82 -5.85 -16.42
N LYS A 11 14.02 -5.86 -17.72
CA LYS A 11 13.29 -6.72 -18.68
C LYS A 11 13.31 -8.20 -18.27
N SER A 12 14.40 -8.64 -17.59
CA SER A 12 14.55 -10.00 -17.04
C SER A 12 13.53 -10.34 -15.92
N ASP A 13 13.07 -9.35 -15.17
CA ASP A 13 12.15 -9.59 -14.04
C ASP A 13 10.70 -9.64 -14.55
N LEU A 14 10.39 -8.88 -15.59
CA LEU A 14 9.12 -8.93 -16.31
C LEU A 14 8.95 -10.24 -17.09
N ASP A 15 10.03 -10.74 -17.73
CA ASP A 15 9.99 -12.01 -18.49
C ASP A 15 9.71 -13.23 -17.60
N GLN A 16 10.05 -13.17 -16.31
CA GLN A 16 9.65 -14.19 -15.33
C GLN A 16 8.19 -14.05 -14.89
N PHE A 17 7.71 -12.83 -14.68
CA PHE A 17 6.30 -12.56 -14.35
C PHE A 17 5.38 -12.86 -15.53
N ASP A 18 5.75 -12.46 -16.75
CA ASP A 18 4.99 -12.76 -17.95
C ASP A 18 4.95 -14.26 -18.27
N LYS A 19 6.01 -15.01 -17.99
CA LYS A 19 5.97 -16.48 -18.12
C LYS A 19 5.02 -17.15 -17.13
N ILE A 20 4.85 -16.58 -15.93
CA ILE A 20 3.87 -17.06 -14.94
C ILE A 20 2.44 -16.70 -15.38
N ILE A 21 2.25 -15.57 -16.03
CA ILE A 21 0.92 -15.10 -16.48
C ILE A 21 0.55 -15.70 -17.84
N THR A 22 1.47 -15.77 -18.80
CA THR A 22 1.19 -16.27 -20.16
C THR A 22 1.01 -17.79 -20.23
N ASN A 23 1.62 -18.57 -19.35
CA ASN A 23 1.32 -20.00 -19.25
C ASN A 23 -0.09 -20.30 -18.70
N LYS A 24 -0.87 -19.28 -18.29
CA LYS A 24 -2.27 -19.44 -17.87
C LYS A 24 -3.30 -18.93 -18.88
N GLN A 25 -2.89 -18.43 -20.05
CA GLN A 25 -3.81 -17.85 -21.06
C GLN A 25 -4.13 -18.77 -22.26
N THR A 26 -3.80 -20.05 -22.20
CA THR A 26 -4.29 -21.00 -23.20
C THR A 26 -5.48 -21.76 -22.66
N ASP A 27 -6.68 -21.38 -23.14
CA ASP A 27 -7.94 -22.15 -23.17
C ASP A 27 -8.26 -23.10 -22.00
N GLN A 28 -8.16 -22.63 -20.75
CA GLN A 28 -8.77 -23.33 -19.62
C GLN A 28 -9.90 -22.48 -19.04
N LYS A 29 -11.13 -23.08 -19.04
CA LYS A 29 -12.26 -22.61 -18.22
C LYS A 29 -11.73 -22.15 -16.88
N VAL A 30 -12.05 -20.90 -16.48
CA VAL A 30 -11.76 -20.40 -15.14
C VAL A 30 -12.31 -21.42 -14.15
N LYS A 31 -11.41 -22.17 -13.53
CA LYS A 31 -11.76 -23.10 -12.49
C LYS A 31 -11.91 -22.27 -11.23
N GLU A 32 -13.10 -22.20 -10.67
CA GLU A 32 -13.29 -21.64 -9.34
C GLU A 32 -12.53 -22.51 -8.34
N TYR A 33 -11.42 -21.97 -7.82
CA TYR A 33 -10.69 -22.62 -6.73
C TYR A 33 -11.34 -22.22 -5.41
N SER A 34 -11.66 -23.21 -4.59
CA SER A 34 -11.91 -22.93 -3.19
C SER A 34 -10.63 -22.42 -2.52
N ILE A 35 -10.76 -21.58 -1.49
CA ILE A 35 -9.60 -21.10 -0.71
C ILE A 35 -8.73 -22.26 -0.22
N LYS A 36 -9.35 -23.39 0.08
CA LYS A 36 -8.67 -24.62 0.54
C LYS A 36 -7.80 -25.24 -0.54
N GLU A 37 -8.29 -25.32 -1.80
CA GLU A 37 -7.51 -25.82 -2.95
C GLU A 37 -6.37 -24.87 -3.29
N ALA A 38 -6.60 -23.53 -3.24
CA ALA A 38 -5.56 -22.55 -3.47
C ALA A 38 -4.43 -22.65 -2.42
N ILE A 39 -4.76 -22.92 -1.15
CA ILE A 39 -3.78 -23.14 -0.09
C ILE A 39 -2.98 -24.44 -0.33
N GLU A 40 -3.65 -25.54 -0.72
CA GLU A 40 -2.96 -26.82 -1.00
C GLU A 40 -2.07 -26.73 -2.23
N ASP A 41 -2.51 -26.06 -3.30
CA ASP A 41 -1.70 -25.84 -4.50
C ASP A 41 -0.49 -24.94 -4.18
N SER A 42 -0.68 -23.86 -3.39
CA SER A 42 0.45 -23.03 -2.95
C SER A 42 1.45 -23.82 -2.11
N LYS A 43 1.01 -24.70 -1.21
CA LYS A 43 1.90 -25.56 -0.43
C LYS A 43 2.73 -26.49 -1.32
N LYS A 44 2.15 -27.03 -2.39
CA LYS A 44 2.86 -27.88 -3.37
C LYS A 44 3.86 -27.07 -4.19
N GLU A 45 3.44 -25.92 -4.70
CA GLU A 45 4.27 -25.05 -5.52
C GLU A 45 5.47 -24.50 -4.74
N TYR A 46 5.28 -24.20 -3.46
CA TYR A 46 6.33 -23.65 -2.59
C TYR A 46 6.99 -24.69 -1.67
N SER A 47 6.67 -25.98 -1.80
CA SER A 47 7.27 -27.05 -0.97
C SER A 47 8.80 -27.15 -1.12
N HIS A 48 9.33 -26.77 -2.30
CA HIS A 48 10.77 -26.70 -2.55
C HIS A 48 11.44 -25.47 -1.89
N LEU A 49 10.66 -24.44 -1.51
CA LEU A 49 11.18 -23.27 -0.80
C LEU A 49 11.29 -23.50 0.71
N THR A 50 10.60 -24.51 1.25
CA THR A 50 10.63 -24.81 2.69
C THR A 50 11.94 -25.47 3.13
N ASN A 51 12.78 -25.97 2.20
CA ASN A 51 14.11 -26.49 2.45
C ASN A 51 15.26 -25.48 2.25
N SER A 52 15.00 -24.32 1.66
CA SER A 52 15.92 -23.20 1.75
C SER A 52 15.75 -22.59 3.14
N GLN A 53 16.83 -22.45 3.90
CA GLN A 53 16.84 -21.79 5.21
C GLN A 53 16.01 -20.53 5.15
N VAL A 54 14.76 -20.58 5.61
CA VAL A 54 13.95 -19.39 5.85
C VAL A 54 14.74 -18.61 6.88
N SER A 55 15.24 -17.43 6.48
CA SER A 55 15.97 -16.58 7.40
C SER A 55 15.07 -16.33 8.61
N THR A 56 15.47 -16.85 9.78
CA THR A 56 14.77 -16.62 11.05
C THR A 56 14.79 -15.15 11.47
N ASP A 57 15.47 -14.30 10.68
CA ASP A 57 15.68 -12.88 10.97
C ASP A 57 14.65 -11.96 10.26
N MET A 58 13.71 -12.51 9.51
CA MET A 58 12.61 -11.72 8.94
C MET A 58 11.60 -11.36 10.03
N ARG A 59 11.28 -10.07 10.15
CA ARG A 59 10.32 -9.53 11.12
C ARG A 59 9.31 -8.62 10.45
N LEU A 60 8.04 -8.79 10.81
CA LEU A 60 6.95 -7.89 10.43
C LEU A 60 6.62 -6.98 11.61
N TYR A 61 6.61 -5.68 11.36
CA TYR A 61 6.13 -4.66 12.29
C TYR A 61 4.88 -4.03 11.71
N MET A 62 3.87 -3.86 12.54
CA MET A 62 2.63 -3.16 12.21
C MET A 62 2.60 -1.83 12.96
N PHE A 63 2.31 -0.77 12.23
CA PHE A 63 2.16 0.57 12.74
C PHE A 63 0.78 1.12 12.35
N GLN A 64 0.45 2.29 12.89
CA GLN A 64 -0.79 2.98 12.61
C GLN A 64 -0.52 4.48 12.53
N THR A 65 -1.01 5.13 11.48
CA THR A 65 -0.93 6.61 11.31
C THR A 65 -2.25 7.26 11.74
N GLY A 66 -2.70 6.95 12.96
CA GLY A 66 -3.98 7.42 13.47
C GLY A 66 -5.17 6.61 12.94
N THR A 67 -6.35 7.23 12.98
CA THR A 67 -7.63 6.63 12.59
C THR A 67 -8.43 7.59 11.71
N LEU A 68 -9.48 7.07 11.06
CA LEU A 68 -10.47 7.84 10.34
C LEU A 68 -11.82 7.70 11.02
N LYS A 69 -12.38 8.79 11.54
CA LYS A 69 -13.79 8.82 11.96
C LYS A 69 -14.70 8.95 10.74
N THR A 70 -15.68 8.10 10.66
CA THR A 70 -16.62 8.04 9.54
C THR A 70 -17.99 7.55 10.00
N LYS A 71 -18.88 7.32 9.07
CA LYS A 71 -20.19 6.70 9.31
C LYS A 71 -20.24 5.32 8.68
N MET A 72 -20.86 4.35 9.35
CA MET A 72 -20.97 2.97 8.87
C MET A 72 -21.57 2.90 7.44
N LYS A 73 -22.51 3.78 7.09
CA LYS A 73 -23.09 3.88 5.75
C LYS A 73 -22.07 4.16 4.63
N TYR A 74 -20.91 4.78 4.95
CA TYR A 74 -19.84 5.04 3.96
C TYR A 74 -18.91 3.83 3.78
N ILE A 75 -18.92 2.91 4.74
CA ILE A 75 -18.10 1.70 4.70
C ILE A 75 -18.86 0.56 4.04
N LYS A 76 -20.14 0.45 4.34
CA LYS A 76 -21.00 -0.64 3.86
C LYS A 76 -22.37 -0.11 3.47
N MET A 77 -22.81 -0.44 2.27
CA MET A 77 -24.15 -0.06 1.78
C MET A 77 -25.24 -0.59 2.68
N ASN A 78 -26.33 0.17 2.78
CA ASN A 78 -27.53 -0.16 3.58
C ASN A 78 -27.27 -0.31 5.10
N GLN A 79 -26.22 0.34 5.61
CA GLN A 79 -25.95 0.42 7.05
C GLN A 79 -26.46 1.72 7.67
N SER A 80 -26.47 1.73 9.00
CA SER A 80 -26.89 2.88 9.81
C SER A 80 -25.97 4.09 9.66
N ASN A 81 -26.39 5.21 10.20
CA ASN A 81 -25.60 6.44 10.29
C ASN A 81 -24.75 6.50 11.58
N GLU A 82 -24.47 5.34 12.17
CA GLU A 82 -23.63 5.22 13.36
C GLU A 82 -22.20 5.65 13.08
N ASP A 83 -21.56 6.19 14.09
CA ASP A 83 -20.14 6.50 14.06
C ASP A 83 -19.32 5.21 13.98
N PHE A 84 -18.31 5.25 13.13
CA PHE A 84 -17.35 4.17 12.96
C PHE A 84 -15.95 4.75 12.88
N GLU A 85 -14.97 4.05 13.43
CA GLU A 85 -13.58 4.48 13.40
C GLU A 85 -12.73 3.40 12.73
N ILE A 86 -11.99 3.80 11.70
CA ILE A 86 -11.15 2.92 10.89
C ILE A 86 -9.70 3.12 11.31
N PRO A 87 -8.96 2.10 11.75
CA PRO A 87 -7.51 2.21 11.91
C PRO A 87 -6.83 2.37 10.55
N VAL A 88 -5.75 3.14 10.51
CA VAL A 88 -4.94 3.36 9.30
C VAL A 88 -3.58 2.68 9.46
N PRO A 89 -3.50 1.35 9.20
CA PRO A 89 -2.27 0.60 9.37
C PRO A 89 -1.30 0.80 8.20
N TRP A 90 -0.02 0.59 8.50
CA TRP A 90 1.04 0.37 7.53
C TRP A 90 2.07 -0.60 8.12
N PHE A 91 2.93 -1.18 7.28
CA PHE A 91 3.79 -2.28 7.73
C PHE A 91 5.23 -2.07 7.30
N LEU A 92 6.15 -2.56 8.15
CA LEU A 92 7.56 -2.69 7.83
C LEU A 92 7.95 -4.16 7.90
N ILE A 93 8.48 -4.69 6.82
CA ILE A 93 9.15 -5.99 6.78
C ILE A 93 10.65 -5.73 6.87
N ARG A 94 11.26 -6.16 7.97
CA ARG A 94 12.71 -6.18 8.09
C ARG A 94 13.25 -7.50 7.58
N HIS A 95 14.18 -7.43 6.64
CA HIS A 95 14.77 -8.60 6.03
C HIS A 95 16.28 -8.40 5.81
N PRO A 96 17.15 -9.42 5.99
CA PRO A 96 18.60 -9.31 5.82
C PRO A 96 19.04 -8.79 4.44
N LYS A 97 18.23 -8.98 3.41
CA LYS A 97 18.49 -8.50 2.05
C LYS A 97 17.95 -7.11 1.75
N GLY A 98 17.33 -6.44 2.72
CA GLY A 98 16.76 -5.09 2.63
C GLY A 98 15.34 -5.00 3.14
N ASP A 99 15.04 -3.87 3.76
CA ASP A 99 13.76 -3.59 4.38
C ASP A 99 12.72 -3.16 3.32
N VAL A 100 11.46 -3.56 3.54
CA VAL A 100 10.32 -3.25 2.67
C VAL A 100 9.22 -2.61 3.50
N VAL A 101 8.66 -1.53 3.01
CA VAL A 101 7.47 -0.89 3.58
C VAL A 101 6.25 -1.29 2.75
N ILE A 102 5.12 -1.56 3.40
CA ILE A 102 3.82 -1.77 2.75
C ILE A 102 2.90 -0.64 3.17
N ASP A 103 2.45 0.12 2.20
CA ASP A 103 1.70 1.36 2.35
C ASP A 103 2.48 2.46 3.10
N GLY A 104 1.84 3.58 3.38
CA GLY A 104 2.48 4.68 4.11
C GLY A 104 1.52 5.40 5.06
N GLY A 105 0.29 4.86 5.14
CA GLY A 105 -0.74 5.47 5.96
C GLY A 105 -1.13 6.88 5.51
N ASN A 106 -1.62 7.67 6.44
CA ASN A 106 -1.94 9.08 6.25
C ASN A 106 -0.68 9.90 5.99
N ALA A 107 -0.78 10.90 5.10
CA ALA A 107 0.28 11.87 4.88
C ALA A 107 0.54 12.71 6.14
N LYS A 108 1.80 13.12 6.35
CA LYS A 108 2.19 13.96 7.51
C LYS A 108 1.37 15.26 7.59
N GLU A 109 1.10 15.88 6.46
CA GLU A 109 0.36 17.14 6.32
C GLU A 109 -1.07 17.04 6.88
N VAL A 110 -1.63 15.84 6.95
CA VAL A 110 -2.94 15.61 7.59
C VAL A 110 -2.92 15.96 9.07
N SER A 111 -1.80 15.71 9.77
CA SER A 111 -1.64 16.06 11.18
C SER A 111 -1.37 17.57 11.40
N GLU A 112 -1.00 18.29 10.35
CA GLU A 112 -0.75 19.73 10.38
C GLU A 112 -2.03 20.52 10.08
N ASP A 113 -2.67 20.23 8.95
CA ASP A 113 -3.97 20.78 8.55
C ASP A 113 -4.69 19.83 7.60
N LYS A 114 -5.56 18.99 8.16
CA LYS A 114 -6.35 18.01 7.40
C LYS A 114 -7.27 18.67 6.37
N HIS A 115 -7.83 19.84 6.66
CA HIS A 115 -8.74 20.54 5.73
C HIS A 115 -7.98 21.12 4.55
N ALA A 116 -6.81 21.71 4.78
CA ALA A 116 -5.96 22.20 3.70
C ALA A 116 -5.41 21.03 2.85
N HIS A 117 -5.18 19.87 3.48
CA HIS A 117 -4.60 18.72 2.79
C HIS A 117 -5.64 17.88 2.05
N TRP A 118 -6.70 17.43 2.71
CA TRP A 118 -7.73 16.57 2.11
C TRP A 118 -8.95 17.33 1.57
N GLY A 119 -9.20 18.58 2.03
CA GLY A 119 -10.33 19.36 1.59
C GLY A 119 -11.67 18.81 2.10
N SER A 120 -12.66 18.75 1.22
CA SER A 120 -14.03 18.39 1.58
C SER A 120 -14.23 16.92 1.99
N VAL A 121 -13.29 16.03 1.65
CA VAL A 121 -13.39 14.61 2.02
C VAL A 121 -13.33 14.38 3.53
N VAL A 122 -12.75 15.33 4.28
CA VAL A 122 -12.72 15.31 5.76
C VAL A 122 -14.13 15.23 6.35
N ALA A 123 -15.16 15.74 5.66
CA ALA A 123 -16.54 15.63 6.12
C ALA A 123 -17.08 14.18 6.12
N ALA A 124 -16.50 13.30 5.31
CA ALA A 124 -16.88 11.88 5.23
C ALA A 124 -15.90 10.99 6.01
N TYR A 125 -14.62 11.33 5.98
CA TYR A 125 -13.53 10.59 6.62
C TYR A 125 -12.66 11.58 7.39
N ASP A 126 -12.98 11.78 8.66
CA ASP A 126 -12.27 12.73 9.52
C ASP A 126 -11.04 12.07 10.16
N PRO A 127 -9.80 12.41 9.71
CA PRO A 127 -8.60 11.82 10.26
C PRO A 127 -8.28 12.33 11.65
N ILE A 128 -7.92 11.42 12.54
CA ILE A 128 -7.37 11.68 13.87
C ILE A 128 -5.96 11.15 13.89
N MET A 129 -4.99 12.05 13.85
CA MET A 129 -3.58 11.73 13.71
C MET A 129 -2.72 12.72 14.50
N GLY A 130 -1.85 12.22 15.36
CA GLY A 130 -0.84 13.01 16.05
C GLY A 130 0.30 13.44 15.12
N LYS A 131 0.99 14.52 15.46
CA LYS A 131 2.06 15.09 14.64
C LYS A 131 3.22 14.14 14.31
N THR A 132 3.50 13.20 15.20
CA THR A 132 4.60 12.22 15.06
C THR A 132 4.12 10.83 14.66
N GLU A 133 2.86 10.69 14.27
CA GLU A 133 2.27 9.40 13.87
C GLU A 133 2.42 9.08 12.38
N ASN A 134 3.08 9.93 11.59
CA ASN A 134 3.39 9.61 10.20
C ASN A 134 4.46 8.50 10.10
N CYS A 135 4.49 7.79 8.98
CA CYS A 135 5.36 6.62 8.80
C CYS A 135 6.86 6.92 8.99
N ILE A 136 7.30 8.13 8.62
CA ILE A 136 8.72 8.51 8.73
C ILE A 136 9.12 8.72 10.19
N ASP A 137 8.32 9.47 10.96
CA ASP A 137 8.61 9.73 12.37
C ASP A 137 8.54 8.42 13.19
N GLN A 138 7.61 7.52 12.87
CA GLN A 138 7.52 6.20 13.50
C GLN A 138 8.75 5.33 13.19
N LEU A 139 9.25 5.30 11.94
CA LEU A 139 10.51 4.60 11.61
C LEU A 139 11.68 5.15 12.39
N ASN A 140 11.83 6.47 12.42
CA ASN A 140 12.89 7.14 13.16
C ASN A 140 12.83 6.81 14.67
N SER A 141 11.62 6.71 15.24
CA SER A 141 11.42 6.40 16.66
C SER A 141 11.93 5.01 17.05
N ILE A 142 11.96 4.07 16.10
CA ILE A 142 12.50 2.71 16.29
C ILE A 142 13.92 2.54 15.73
N GLY A 143 14.59 3.63 15.37
CA GLY A 143 15.96 3.63 14.87
C GLY A 143 16.13 3.09 13.45
N VAL A 144 15.05 3.06 12.64
CA VAL A 144 15.12 2.67 11.23
C VAL A 144 15.24 3.92 10.37
N ASN A 145 16.34 4.00 9.60
CA ASN A 145 16.57 5.11 8.68
C ASN A 145 15.68 4.96 7.43
N PRO A 146 14.77 5.91 7.13
CA PRO A 146 13.94 5.85 5.92
C PRO A 146 14.74 5.78 4.61
N ALA A 147 15.97 6.33 4.58
CA ALA A 147 16.85 6.23 3.42
C ALA A 147 17.41 4.81 3.19
N GLY A 148 17.31 3.93 4.19
CA GLY A 148 17.69 2.52 4.10
C GLY A 148 16.57 1.62 3.53
N ILE A 149 15.36 2.13 3.39
CA ILE A 149 14.23 1.37 2.81
C ILE A 149 14.47 1.19 1.32
N ARG A 150 14.40 -0.06 0.88
CA ARG A 150 14.67 -0.44 -0.52
C ARG A 150 13.43 -0.39 -1.39
N TYR A 151 12.29 -0.84 -0.87
CA TYR A 151 11.04 -0.90 -1.59
C TYR A 151 9.88 -0.38 -0.72
N VAL A 152 8.97 0.34 -1.35
CA VAL A 152 7.66 0.67 -0.79
C VAL A 152 6.61 0.08 -1.70
N LEU A 153 5.85 -0.88 -1.21
CA LEU A 153 4.76 -1.53 -1.92
C LEU A 153 3.45 -0.85 -1.51
N HIS A 154 2.73 -0.30 -2.48
CA HIS A 154 1.40 0.26 -2.25
C HIS A 154 0.34 -0.77 -2.62
N SER A 155 -0.53 -1.10 -1.65
CA SER A 155 -1.71 -1.93 -1.90
C SER A 155 -2.65 -1.22 -2.88
N HIS A 156 -2.84 0.09 -2.67
CA HIS A 156 -3.54 1.02 -3.54
C HIS A 156 -3.18 2.48 -3.15
N LEU A 157 -3.73 3.48 -3.86
CA LEU A 157 -3.34 4.88 -3.71
C LEU A 157 -4.41 5.77 -3.06
N HIS A 158 -5.31 5.21 -2.24
CA HIS A 158 -6.22 6.01 -1.44
C HIS A 158 -5.48 6.87 -0.41
N LEU A 159 -6.17 7.87 0.08
CA LEU A 159 -5.69 8.92 0.99
C LEU A 159 -5.04 8.41 2.28
N ASP A 160 -5.48 7.25 2.76
CA ASP A 160 -5.02 6.58 3.98
C ASP A 160 -3.94 5.51 3.73
N HIS A 161 -3.44 5.39 2.50
CA HIS A 161 -2.39 4.45 2.10
C HIS A 161 -1.19 5.13 1.44
N SER A 162 -1.44 6.23 0.72
CA SER A 162 -0.44 6.89 -0.14
C SER A 162 0.46 7.90 0.56
N GLY A 163 0.26 8.16 1.87
CA GLY A 163 1.02 9.19 2.61
C GLY A 163 2.53 9.00 2.67
N GLY A 164 3.01 7.79 2.39
CA GLY A 164 4.44 7.47 2.31
C GLY A 164 5.09 7.75 0.95
N VAL A 165 4.32 8.05 -0.11
CA VAL A 165 4.88 8.26 -1.45
C VAL A 165 5.84 9.45 -1.46
N GLY A 166 7.03 9.25 -2.02
CA GLY A 166 8.08 10.26 -2.13
C GLY A 166 8.80 10.61 -0.81
N ARG A 167 8.51 9.89 0.29
CA ARG A 167 9.15 10.13 1.60
C ARG A 167 10.32 9.20 1.90
N PHE A 168 10.57 8.24 1.03
CA PHE A 168 11.67 7.29 1.12
C PHE A 168 12.65 7.58 -0.01
N PRO A 169 13.72 8.34 0.23
CA PRO A 169 14.51 8.98 -0.83
C PRO A 169 15.23 8.01 -1.77
N ASN A 170 15.51 6.79 -1.30
CA ASN A 170 16.22 5.77 -2.06
C ASN A 170 15.34 4.57 -2.44
N ALA A 171 14.06 4.59 -2.06
CA ALA A 171 13.18 3.47 -2.31
C ALA A 171 12.60 3.46 -3.73
N THR A 172 12.40 2.26 -4.26
CA THR A 172 11.54 2.05 -5.42
C THR A 172 10.11 1.86 -4.93
N HIS A 173 9.20 2.71 -5.38
CA HIS A 173 7.77 2.58 -5.11
C HIS A 173 7.12 1.64 -6.12
N LEU A 174 6.36 0.67 -5.62
CA LEU A 174 5.69 -0.36 -6.41
C LEU A 174 4.18 -0.25 -6.20
N VAL A 175 3.43 -0.23 -7.29
CA VAL A 175 1.96 -0.26 -7.29
C VAL A 175 1.48 -1.01 -8.53
N GLN A 176 0.31 -1.61 -8.48
CA GLN A 176 -0.26 -2.25 -9.66
C GLN A 176 -0.56 -1.20 -10.75
N GLN A 177 -0.24 -1.53 -12.01
CA GLN A 177 -0.46 -0.62 -13.15
C GLN A 177 -1.92 -0.17 -13.25
N LYS A 178 -2.87 -1.08 -13.05
CA LYS A 178 -4.31 -0.75 -13.09
C LYS A 178 -4.71 0.24 -12.01
N GLU A 179 -4.16 0.11 -10.81
CA GLU A 179 -4.39 1.06 -9.72
C GLU A 179 -3.79 2.42 -10.04
N TYR A 180 -2.56 2.43 -10.53
CA TYR A 180 -1.90 3.67 -10.95
C TYR A 180 -2.72 4.42 -12.01
N ASP A 181 -3.14 3.73 -13.07
CA ASP A 181 -3.95 4.32 -14.15
C ASP A 181 -5.30 4.83 -13.63
N TYR A 182 -5.95 4.06 -12.76
CA TYR A 182 -7.23 4.44 -12.17
C TYR A 182 -7.10 5.64 -11.21
N ALA A 183 -6.05 5.69 -10.39
CA ALA A 183 -5.82 6.79 -9.45
C ALA A 183 -5.67 8.15 -10.13
N PHE A 184 -5.20 8.17 -11.39
CA PHE A 184 -5.10 9.40 -12.18
C PHE A 184 -6.42 9.81 -12.84
N ASN A 185 -7.33 8.87 -13.11
CA ASN A 185 -8.63 9.12 -13.74
C ASN A 185 -9.74 8.31 -13.05
N PRO A 186 -9.95 8.47 -11.74
CA PRO A 186 -10.93 7.69 -11.01
C PRO A 186 -12.35 8.12 -11.38
N ASP A 187 -13.29 7.20 -11.23
CA ASP A 187 -14.71 7.48 -11.32
C ASP A 187 -15.12 8.57 -10.32
N TRP A 188 -16.15 9.34 -10.64
CA TRP A 188 -16.59 10.49 -9.86
C TRP A 188 -16.85 10.17 -8.37
N PHE A 189 -17.34 8.97 -8.07
CA PHE A 189 -17.64 8.53 -6.69
C PHE A 189 -16.40 8.12 -5.90
N SER A 190 -15.35 7.61 -6.56
CA SER A 190 -14.06 7.24 -5.93
C SER A 190 -13.08 8.40 -5.87
N LYS A 191 -13.26 9.42 -6.71
CA LYS A 191 -12.35 10.55 -6.84
C LYS A 191 -11.96 11.23 -5.52
N PRO A 192 -12.85 11.42 -4.54
CA PRO A 192 -12.48 12.04 -3.27
C PRO A 192 -11.48 11.23 -2.42
N ALA A 193 -11.37 9.92 -2.65
CA ALA A 193 -10.42 9.07 -1.94
C ALA A 193 -8.99 9.16 -2.49
N TYR A 194 -8.80 9.77 -3.68
CA TYR A 194 -7.49 9.90 -4.33
C TYR A 194 -6.96 11.33 -4.18
N ILE A 195 -6.06 11.53 -3.24
CA ILE A 195 -5.42 12.83 -3.01
C ILE A 195 -4.17 12.93 -3.90
N ARG A 196 -4.33 13.50 -5.11
CA ARG A 196 -3.27 13.60 -6.12
C ARG A 196 -1.92 14.08 -5.57
N LYS A 197 -1.93 15.10 -4.72
CA LYS A 197 -0.72 15.65 -4.12
C LYS A 197 0.04 14.67 -3.20
N ASP A 198 -0.55 13.53 -2.83
CA ASP A 198 0.15 12.50 -2.05
C ASP A 198 0.95 11.58 -2.95
N PHE A 199 0.50 11.27 -4.16
CA PHE A 199 1.14 10.29 -5.04
C PHE A 199 1.61 10.84 -6.40
N ASP A 200 1.12 11.99 -6.84
CA ASP A 200 1.56 12.66 -8.07
C ASP A 200 2.77 13.58 -7.74
N LYS A 201 3.89 12.94 -7.41
CA LYS A 201 5.13 13.62 -7.03
C LYS A 201 6.18 13.44 -8.11
N PRO A 202 7.07 14.48 -8.31
CA PRO A 202 8.15 14.40 -9.27
C PRO A 202 9.21 13.34 -8.91
#